data_4263723ef91add4f962fa1cd574bfbb1
#
_entry.id   4263723ef91add4f962fa1cd574bfbb1
#
_cell.length_a   1.000
_cell.length_b   1.000
_cell.length_c   1.000
_cell.angle_alpha   90.00
_cell.angle_beta   90.00
_cell.angle_gamma   90.00
#
_symmetry.space_group_name_H-M   'P 1'
#
loop_
_entity.id
_entity.type
_entity.pdbx_description
1 polymer ?
#
loop_
_entity_poly.entity_id
_entity_poly.type
_entity_poly.pdbx_seq_one_letter_code
_entity_poly.pdbx_strand_id
1 'polypeptide(L)'
;MDYDSDVHTFMVTANYNPLPKLSFSAGASFSMADNEMKNVDFASDAHTGGVNPLDPDSSGWGGTYDVANNNNMESYSNLDYTVWEFEAGMSYAINNHVGINVSYLFSEVQDDDQYVYGDESGQYQSLMTYLTFRF
;
A
#
# COMPACT_ATOMS: atom_id res chain seq x y z
N MET A 1 12.07 20.33 5.45
CA MET A 1 11.61 19.04 4.94
C MET A 1 10.15 18.88 5.29
N ASP A 2 9.29 18.76 4.32
CA ASP A 2 7.86 18.57 4.47
C ASP A 2 7.46 17.24 3.83
N TYR A 3 6.42 16.62 4.35
CA TYR A 3 5.89 15.37 3.83
C TYR A 3 4.38 15.54 3.62
N ASP A 4 3.95 15.41 2.37
CA ASP A 4 2.56 15.42 1.98
C ASP A 4 2.08 13.99 1.72
N SER A 5 0.90 13.66 2.20
CA SER A 5 0.29 12.34 2.00
C SER A 5 -1.21 12.50 1.75
N ASP A 6 -1.63 12.12 0.56
CA ASP A 6 -3.02 12.10 0.16
C ASP A 6 -3.49 10.67 -0.12
N VAL A 7 -4.57 10.25 0.53
CA VAL A 7 -5.16 8.93 0.33
C VAL A 7 -6.65 9.07 0.04
N HIS A 8 -7.09 8.55 -1.09
CA HIS A 8 -8.48 8.50 -1.49
C HIS A 8 -8.94 7.06 -1.63
N THR A 9 -10.02 6.70 -0.94
CA THR A 9 -10.62 5.36 -1.05
C THR A 9 -12.09 5.47 -1.41
N PHE A 10 -12.49 4.72 -2.44
CA PHE A 10 -13.87 4.53 -2.83
C PHE A 10 -14.25 3.07 -2.62
N MET A 11 -15.39 2.83 -1.99
CA MET A 11 -15.87 1.49 -1.71
C MET A 11 -17.35 1.37 -2.00
N VAL A 12 -17.73 0.25 -2.63
CA VAL A 12 -19.12 -0.14 -2.88
C VAL A 12 -19.33 -1.56 -2.41
N THR A 13 -20.40 -1.79 -1.65
CA THR A 13 -20.79 -3.12 -1.20
C THR A 13 -22.26 -3.40 -1.54
N ALA A 14 -22.57 -4.66 -1.86
CA ALA A 14 -23.91 -5.13 -2.15
C ALA A 14 -24.17 -6.45 -1.42
N ASN A 15 -25.41 -6.59 -0.89
CA ASN A 15 -25.86 -7.83 -0.29
C ASN A 15 -27.19 -8.24 -0.94
N TYR A 16 -27.34 -9.52 -1.26
CA TYR A 16 -28.52 -10.05 -1.89
C TYR A 16 -28.94 -11.38 -1.25
N ASN A 17 -30.17 -11.43 -0.77
CA ASN A 17 -30.75 -12.61 -0.08
C ASN A 17 -31.94 -13.15 -0.88
N PRO A 18 -31.71 -13.98 -1.91
CA PRO A 18 -32.80 -14.51 -2.73
C PRO A 18 -33.70 -15.49 -1.98
N LEU A 19 -33.17 -16.15 -0.97
CA LEU A 19 -33.86 -17.13 -0.14
C LEU A 19 -33.51 -16.93 1.34
N PRO A 20 -34.38 -17.34 2.28
CA PRO A 20 -34.07 -17.24 3.72
C PRO A 20 -32.81 -17.98 4.18
N LYS A 21 -32.34 -18.94 3.39
CA LYS A 21 -31.15 -19.78 3.67
C LYS A 21 -29.93 -19.44 2.82
N LEU A 22 -30.06 -18.49 1.88
CA LEU A 22 -29.00 -18.18 0.92
C LEU A 22 -28.77 -16.68 0.85
N SER A 23 -27.55 -16.26 1.11
CA SER A 23 -27.09 -14.88 0.97
C SER A 23 -25.84 -14.79 0.12
N PHE A 24 -25.79 -13.73 -0.66
CA PHE A 24 -24.61 -13.31 -1.42
C PHE A 24 -24.16 -11.93 -0.96
N SER A 25 -22.87 -11.74 -0.95
CA SER A 25 -22.23 -10.44 -0.76
C SER A 25 -21.26 -10.19 -1.91
N ALA A 26 -21.13 -8.93 -2.29
CA ALA A 26 -20.11 -8.49 -3.22
C ALA A 26 -19.63 -7.10 -2.80
N GLY A 27 -18.34 -6.85 -2.98
CA GLY A 27 -17.70 -5.58 -2.70
C GLY A 27 -16.64 -5.28 -3.74
N ALA A 28 -16.41 -3.99 -3.94
CA ALA A 28 -15.29 -3.48 -4.71
C ALA A 28 -14.77 -2.24 -4.00
N SER A 29 -13.46 -2.12 -3.89
CA SER A 29 -12.78 -0.92 -3.43
C SER A 29 -11.69 -0.49 -4.41
N PHE A 30 -11.47 0.80 -4.44
CA PHE A 30 -10.43 1.46 -5.19
C PHE A 30 -9.77 2.48 -4.29
N SER A 31 -8.46 2.38 -4.10
CA SER A 31 -7.67 3.30 -3.30
C SER A 31 -6.50 3.85 -4.10
N MET A 32 -6.28 5.14 -3.99
CA MET A 32 -5.09 5.83 -4.48
C MET A 32 -4.37 6.44 -3.30
N ALA A 33 -3.06 6.30 -3.26
CA ALA A 33 -2.20 6.91 -2.25
C ALA A 33 -1.04 7.60 -2.97
N ASP A 34 -0.96 8.91 -2.81
CA ASP A 34 0.10 9.76 -3.31
C ASP A 34 0.85 10.35 -2.12
N ASN A 35 2.15 10.13 -2.07
CA ASN A 35 3.00 10.61 -0.99
C ASN A 35 4.21 11.29 -1.59
N GLU A 36 4.39 12.57 -1.27
CA GLU A 36 5.49 13.38 -1.74
C GLU A 36 6.33 13.92 -0.58
N MET A 37 7.65 13.87 -0.77
CA MET A 37 8.60 14.58 0.09
C MET A 37 9.02 15.89 -0.57
N LYS A 38 8.92 17.01 0.17
CA LYS A 38 9.20 18.37 -0.33
C LYS A 38 10.16 19.12 0.59
N ASN A 39 10.82 20.14 0.02
CA ASN A 39 11.68 21.05 0.79
C ASN A 39 12.78 20.33 1.57
N VAL A 40 13.39 19.34 0.97
CA VAL A 40 14.56 18.65 1.53
C VAL A 40 15.78 19.54 1.35
N ASP A 41 16.37 19.95 2.46
CA ASP A 41 17.58 20.78 2.48
C ASP A 41 18.53 20.28 3.57
N PHE A 42 19.63 19.72 3.15
CA PHE A 42 20.74 19.30 3.99
C PHE A 42 21.88 20.31 3.83
N ALA A 43 22.11 21.10 4.87
CA ALA A 43 23.21 22.06 4.88
C ALA A 43 24.55 21.32 4.99
N SER A 44 25.44 21.53 4.03
CA SER A 44 26.77 20.92 3.98
C SER A 44 27.62 21.24 5.21
N ASP A 45 27.46 22.43 5.78
CA ASP A 45 28.31 22.94 6.88
C ASP A 45 27.83 22.52 8.26
N ALA A 46 26.57 22.19 8.44
CA ALA A 46 25.98 21.89 9.75
C ALA A 46 26.47 20.58 10.36
N HIS A 47 26.88 19.62 9.53
CA HIS A 47 27.31 18.30 9.98
C HIS A 47 28.81 18.10 10.04
N THR A 48 29.58 18.95 9.38
CA THR A 48 31.03 18.75 9.17
C THR A 48 31.92 19.82 9.80
N GLY A 49 31.31 20.81 10.47
CA GLY A 49 32.08 21.91 11.08
C GLY A 49 32.85 22.75 10.05
N GLY A 50 32.31 22.89 8.86
CA GLY A 50 32.93 23.64 7.76
C GLY A 50 33.79 22.78 6.83
N VAL A 51 33.81 21.48 7.01
CA VAL A 51 34.51 20.54 6.12
C VAL A 51 33.55 20.13 5.01
N ASN A 52 33.96 20.23 3.75
CA ASN A 52 33.13 19.82 2.62
C ASN A 52 32.95 18.32 2.63
N PRO A 53 31.71 17.80 2.82
CA PRO A 53 31.47 16.35 2.88
C PRO A 53 31.66 15.65 1.53
N LEU A 54 31.70 16.40 0.42
CA LEU A 54 31.95 15.86 -0.92
C LEU A 54 33.47 15.79 -1.25
N ASP A 55 34.33 16.28 -0.36
CA ASP A 55 35.79 16.17 -0.53
C ASP A 55 36.29 14.96 0.26
N PRO A 56 36.67 13.86 -0.41
CA PRO A 56 37.10 12.64 0.25
C PRO A 56 38.37 12.77 1.09
N ASP A 57 39.15 13.84 0.85
CA ASP A 57 40.39 14.11 1.57
C ASP A 57 40.21 14.97 2.83
N SER A 58 39.02 15.56 3.03
CA SER A 58 38.77 16.54 4.06
C SER A 58 38.23 15.98 5.37
N SER A 59 37.60 14.82 5.36
CA SER A 59 37.14 14.11 6.56
C SER A 59 36.85 12.65 6.27
N GLY A 60 36.83 11.79 7.30
CA GLY A 60 36.41 10.39 7.17
C GLY A 60 34.93 10.19 6.76
N TRP A 61 34.16 11.27 6.71
CA TRP A 61 32.75 11.28 6.26
C TRP A 61 32.59 11.66 4.79
N GLY A 62 33.57 12.30 4.18
CA GLY A 62 33.50 12.82 2.81
C GLY A 62 33.23 11.76 1.73
N GLY A 63 33.55 10.50 2.00
CA GLY A 63 33.24 9.39 1.09
C GLY A 63 31.89 8.71 1.30
N THR A 64 31.17 9.05 2.38
CA THR A 64 29.92 8.38 2.77
C THR A 64 28.72 9.33 2.83
N TYR A 65 28.94 10.63 2.88
CA TYR A 65 27.89 11.65 2.96
C TYR A 65 27.84 12.48 1.68
N ASP A 66 26.85 12.22 0.86
CA ASP A 66 26.61 12.93 -0.40
C ASP A 66 25.45 13.91 -0.24
N VAL A 67 25.78 15.20 -0.02
CA VAL A 67 24.80 16.27 0.16
C VAL A 67 23.93 16.46 -1.08
N ALA A 68 24.53 16.35 -2.28
CA ALA A 68 23.79 16.54 -3.51
C ALA A 68 22.74 15.44 -3.69
N ASN A 69 23.10 14.19 -3.40
CA ASN A 69 22.19 13.06 -3.47
C ASN A 69 21.12 13.13 -2.37
N ASN A 70 21.50 13.55 -1.16
CA ASN A 70 20.53 13.73 -0.07
C ASN A 70 19.53 14.86 -0.36
N ASN A 71 19.96 15.97 -0.95
CA ASN A 71 19.08 17.06 -1.36
C ASN A 71 18.20 16.68 -2.57
N ASN A 72 18.57 15.66 -3.33
CA ASN A 72 17.76 15.12 -4.41
C ASN A 72 16.75 14.04 -3.93
N MET A 73 16.60 13.87 -2.63
CA MET A 73 15.72 12.88 -2.02
C MET A 73 14.26 13.03 -2.46
N GLU A 74 13.82 14.25 -2.75
CA GLU A 74 12.50 14.56 -3.31
C GLU A 74 12.22 13.78 -4.60
N SER A 75 13.24 13.56 -5.43
CA SER A 75 13.07 12.91 -6.74
C SER A 75 12.93 11.39 -6.69
N TYR A 76 13.20 10.76 -5.54
CA TYR A 76 13.19 9.31 -5.41
C TYR A 76 12.51 8.80 -4.13
N SER A 77 11.80 9.68 -3.41
CA SER A 77 11.09 9.32 -2.18
C SER A 77 9.57 9.44 -2.31
N ASN A 78 9.09 9.67 -3.52
CA ASN A 78 7.67 9.66 -3.80
C ASN A 78 7.16 8.23 -3.84
N LEU A 79 5.92 8.03 -3.38
CA LEU A 79 5.23 6.77 -3.43
C LEU A 79 3.85 7.03 -4.02
N ASP A 80 3.56 6.43 -5.15
CA ASP A 80 2.27 6.52 -5.82
C ASP A 80 1.73 5.10 -6.05
N TYR A 81 0.66 4.76 -5.32
CA TYR A 81 0.06 3.45 -5.35
C TYR A 81 -1.41 3.51 -5.70
N THR A 82 -1.80 2.62 -6.60
CA THR A 82 -3.20 2.33 -6.87
C THR A 82 -3.53 0.91 -6.43
N VAL A 83 -4.60 0.75 -5.65
CA VAL A 83 -5.05 -0.56 -5.16
C VAL A 83 -6.49 -0.82 -5.57
N TRP A 84 -6.71 -1.95 -6.24
CA TRP A 84 -8.02 -2.49 -6.55
C TRP A 84 -8.30 -3.73 -5.73
N GLU A 85 -9.47 -3.79 -5.11
CA GLU A 85 -9.92 -4.98 -4.40
C GLU A 85 -11.34 -5.34 -4.82
N PHE A 86 -11.55 -6.64 -5.02
CA PHE A 86 -12.86 -7.22 -5.28
C PHE A 86 -13.10 -8.37 -4.33
N GLU A 87 -14.24 -8.37 -3.68
CA GLU A 87 -14.68 -9.46 -2.82
C GLU A 87 -16.03 -10.00 -3.26
N ALA A 88 -16.21 -11.30 -3.14
CA ALA A 88 -17.48 -11.97 -3.33
C ALA A 88 -17.66 -13.04 -2.27
N GLY A 89 -18.86 -13.15 -1.73
CA GLY A 89 -19.20 -14.12 -0.70
C GLY A 89 -20.54 -14.78 -0.95
N MET A 90 -20.64 -16.03 -0.49
CA MET A 90 -21.88 -16.79 -0.45
C MET A 90 -22.00 -17.48 0.91
N SER A 91 -23.16 -17.41 1.51
CA SER A 91 -23.50 -18.14 2.72
C SER A 91 -24.77 -18.94 2.51
N TYR A 92 -24.72 -20.23 2.78
CA TYR A 92 -25.87 -21.13 2.64
C TYR A 92 -26.11 -21.94 3.92
N ALA A 93 -27.29 -21.78 4.50
CA ALA A 93 -27.74 -22.61 5.64
C ALA A 93 -28.34 -23.94 5.15
N ILE A 94 -27.56 -25.00 5.24
CA ILE A 94 -28.00 -26.36 4.88
C ILE A 94 -29.19 -26.77 5.75
N ASN A 95 -29.04 -26.55 7.06
CA ASN A 95 -30.09 -26.76 8.06
C ASN A 95 -29.89 -25.80 9.25
N ASN A 96 -30.65 -25.97 10.33
CA ASN A 96 -30.56 -25.06 11.49
C ASN A 96 -29.23 -25.17 12.27
N HIS A 97 -28.47 -26.22 12.02
CA HIS A 97 -27.22 -26.50 12.75
C HIS A 97 -25.96 -26.38 11.86
N VAL A 98 -26.13 -26.46 10.54
CA VAL A 98 -24.98 -26.49 9.60
C VAL A 98 -25.14 -25.45 8.51
N GLY A 99 -24.11 -24.67 8.29
CA GLY A 99 -23.97 -23.72 7.18
C GLY A 99 -22.63 -23.87 6.47
N ILE A 100 -22.63 -23.53 5.21
CA ILE A 100 -21.42 -23.42 4.38
C ILE A 100 -21.25 -21.95 3.97
N ASN A 101 -20.00 -21.50 4.00
CA ASN A 101 -19.63 -20.17 3.56
C ASN A 101 -18.47 -20.27 2.58
N VAL A 102 -18.54 -19.50 1.52
CA VAL A 102 -17.50 -19.39 0.51
C VAL A 102 -17.20 -17.90 0.33
N SER A 103 -15.95 -17.53 0.34
CA SER A 103 -15.51 -16.16 0.05
C SER A 103 -14.33 -16.16 -0.90
N TYR A 104 -14.36 -15.22 -1.80
CA TYR A 104 -13.29 -14.93 -2.76
C TYR A 104 -12.85 -13.48 -2.59
N LEU A 105 -11.54 -13.28 -2.58
CA LEU A 105 -10.90 -11.97 -2.57
C LEU A 105 -9.90 -11.91 -3.71
N PHE A 106 -9.94 -10.84 -4.47
CA PHE A 106 -8.92 -10.43 -5.43
C PHE A 106 -8.41 -9.04 -5.02
N SER A 107 -7.11 -8.86 -4.98
CA SER A 107 -6.46 -7.58 -4.73
C SER A 107 -5.32 -7.39 -5.74
N GLU A 108 -5.23 -6.22 -6.33
CA GLU A 108 -4.18 -5.79 -7.24
C GLU A 108 -3.61 -4.46 -6.75
N VAL A 109 -2.31 -4.43 -6.58
CA VAL A 109 -1.54 -3.24 -6.24
C VAL A 109 -0.73 -2.86 -7.48
N GLN A 110 -0.81 -1.61 -7.88
CA GLN A 110 0.00 -1.00 -8.93
C GLN A 110 0.88 0.07 -8.28
N ASP A 111 2.17 -0.03 -8.53
CA ASP A 111 3.17 0.94 -8.15
C ASP A 111 3.42 1.84 -9.37
N ASP A 112 2.97 3.09 -9.27
CA ASP A 112 3.04 4.06 -10.37
C ASP A 112 4.33 4.90 -10.32
N ASP A 113 5.12 4.84 -9.22
CA ASP A 113 6.43 5.52 -9.08
C ASP A 113 7.54 4.55 -8.63
N GLN A 114 8.00 3.74 -9.56
CA GLN A 114 9.00 2.68 -9.38
C GLN A 114 10.42 3.24 -9.31
N TYR A 115 10.92 3.63 -8.16
CA TYR A 115 12.27 4.19 -8.11
C TYR A 115 13.23 3.45 -7.16
N VAL A 116 13.05 3.52 -5.86
CA VAL A 116 14.05 3.04 -4.88
C VAL A 116 13.93 1.56 -4.60
N TYR A 117 12.70 1.06 -4.50
CA TYR A 117 12.42 -0.33 -4.11
C TYR A 117 12.15 -1.23 -5.31
N GLY A 118 12.13 -0.65 -6.52
CA GLY A 118 11.76 -1.34 -7.75
C GLY A 118 10.24 -1.35 -7.94
N ASP A 119 9.76 -2.26 -8.79
CA ASP A 119 8.33 -2.46 -9.05
C ASP A 119 7.71 -3.30 -7.92
N GLU A 120 6.90 -2.67 -7.09
CA GLU A 120 6.15 -3.32 -6.02
C GLU A 120 4.73 -3.72 -6.43
N SER A 121 4.42 -3.67 -7.73
CA SER A 121 3.15 -4.11 -8.27
C SER A 121 2.94 -5.61 -8.05
N GLY A 122 1.72 -6.00 -7.73
CA GLY A 122 1.42 -7.39 -7.48
C GLY A 122 -0.07 -7.69 -7.39
N GLN A 123 -0.38 -8.98 -7.51
CA GLN A 123 -1.74 -9.49 -7.40
C GLN A 123 -1.83 -10.55 -6.31
N TYR A 124 -2.90 -10.49 -5.55
CA TYR A 124 -3.25 -11.48 -4.55
C TYR A 124 -4.65 -12.01 -4.79
N GLN A 125 -4.81 -13.33 -4.70
CA GLN A 125 -6.11 -13.99 -4.78
C GLN A 125 -6.27 -14.98 -3.64
N SER A 126 -7.45 -15.02 -3.05
CA SER A 126 -7.78 -15.94 -1.97
C SER A 126 -9.18 -16.50 -2.17
N LEU A 127 -9.30 -17.83 -2.08
CA LEU A 127 -10.59 -18.53 -2.01
C LEU A 127 -10.65 -19.28 -0.68
N MET A 128 -11.62 -18.93 0.14
CA MET A 128 -11.84 -19.59 1.44
C MET A 128 -13.21 -20.27 1.46
N THR A 129 -13.24 -21.45 2.05
CA THR A 129 -14.49 -22.20 2.31
C THR A 129 -14.48 -22.71 3.74
N TYR A 130 -15.53 -22.46 4.49
CA TYR A 130 -15.65 -22.94 5.86
C TYR A 130 -17.07 -23.39 6.20
N LEU A 131 -17.16 -24.33 7.12
CA LEU A 131 -18.41 -24.83 7.66
C LEU A 131 -18.68 -24.20 9.02
N THR A 132 -19.91 -23.80 9.24
CA THR A 132 -20.38 -23.31 10.54
C THR A 132 -21.28 -24.33 11.18
N PHE A 133 -21.00 -24.68 12.45
CA PHE A 133 -21.83 -25.56 13.26
C PHE A 133 -22.44 -24.75 14.41
N ARG A 134 -23.73 -24.96 14.65
CA ARG A 134 -24.50 -24.40 15.78
C ARG A 134 -25.07 -25.55 16.63
N PHE A 135 -24.77 -25.51 17.90
CA PHE A 135 -25.23 -26.50 18.89
C PHE A 135 -26.38 -25.95 19.72
#